data_2ce0994bd52634677a527661b5f027fa
#
_entry.id   2ce0994bd52634677a527661b5f027fa
#
_cell.length_a   1.000
_cell.length_b   1.000
_cell.length_c   1.000
_cell.angle_alpha   90.00
_cell.angle_beta   90.00
_cell.angle_gamma   90.00
#
_symmetry.space_group_name_H-M   'P 1'
#
loop_
_entity.id
_entity.type
_entity.pdbx_description
1 polymer ?
#
loop_
_entity_poly.entity_id
_entity_poly.type
_entity_poly.pdbx_seq_one_letter_code
_entity_poly.pdbx_strand_id
1 'polypeptide(L)'
;MTALSRGQAPGPESSIGKIIAANQLQDLSNAAVEMQDQYGIICDPALAPLAAAFQSSLLSSAGLRIAGGTDEILKNIIAERVLGLPGDIRVDKDVAFKELPTGR
;
A
#
# COMPACT_ATOMS: atom_id res chain seq x y z
N MET A 1 10.05 -13.37 7.49
CA MET A 1 11.28 -14.11 7.11
C MET A 1 11.21 -15.59 7.55
N THR A 2 10.86 -15.89 8.79
CA THR A 2 10.87 -17.27 9.30
C THR A 2 9.92 -18.24 8.56
N ALA A 3 8.75 -17.80 8.10
CA ALA A 3 7.84 -18.64 7.32
C ALA A 3 8.44 -19.03 5.97
N LEU A 4 8.99 -18.05 5.24
CA LEU A 4 9.66 -18.29 3.95
C LEU A 4 10.88 -19.18 4.06
N SER A 5 11.68 -19.04 5.13
CA SER A 5 12.84 -19.92 5.36
C SER A 5 12.46 -21.36 5.67
N ARG A 6 11.19 -21.61 6.06
CA ARG A 6 10.62 -22.94 6.28
C ARG A 6 9.82 -23.45 5.06
N GLY A 7 9.87 -22.75 3.91
CA GLY A 7 9.09 -23.11 2.72
C GLY A 7 7.58 -22.87 2.86
N GLN A 8 7.16 -22.06 3.83
CA GLN A 8 5.76 -21.72 4.07
C GLN A 8 5.42 -20.38 3.39
N ALA A 9 4.21 -20.24 2.87
CA ALA A 9 3.71 -18.96 2.39
C ALA A 9 3.51 -18.00 3.58
N PRO A 10 3.81 -16.69 3.41
CA PRO A 10 3.48 -15.68 4.41
C PRO A 10 1.98 -15.67 4.71
N GLY A 11 1.62 -15.57 5.97
CA GLY A 11 0.24 -15.46 6.40
C GLY A 11 -0.34 -14.04 6.22
N PRO A 12 -1.61 -13.82 6.64
CA PRO A 12 -2.30 -12.54 6.51
C PRO A 12 -1.60 -11.39 7.28
N GLU A 13 -0.77 -11.70 8.26
CA GLU A 13 0.08 -10.74 9.00
C GLU A 13 1.06 -10.00 8.09
N SER A 14 1.40 -10.53 6.92
CA SER A 14 2.25 -9.86 5.93
C SER A 14 1.63 -8.55 5.42
N SER A 15 0.29 -8.44 5.48
CA SER A 15 -0.45 -7.21 5.14
C SER A 15 -0.06 -6.03 6.03
N ILE A 16 0.27 -6.27 7.30
CA ILE A 16 0.74 -5.24 8.23
C ILE A 16 2.05 -4.65 7.74
N GLY A 17 3.01 -5.51 7.39
CA GLY A 17 4.30 -5.09 6.89
C GLY A 17 4.20 -4.25 5.60
N LYS A 18 3.30 -4.63 4.69
CA LYS A 18 3.08 -3.89 3.44
C LYS A 18 2.51 -2.49 3.69
N ILE A 19 1.50 -2.36 4.56
CA ILE A 19 0.91 -1.06 4.90
C ILE A 19 1.98 -0.15 5.51
N ILE A 20 2.72 -0.64 6.51
CA ILE A 20 3.76 0.14 7.18
C ILE A 20 4.83 0.57 6.18
N ALA A 21 5.36 -0.34 5.38
CA ALA A 21 6.42 -0.04 4.44
C ALA A 21 6.00 0.97 3.36
N ALA A 22 4.77 0.85 2.83
CA ALA A 22 4.26 1.77 1.82
C ALA A 22 4.07 3.19 2.37
N ASN A 23 3.49 3.33 3.58
CA ASN A 23 3.32 4.62 4.23
C ASN A 23 4.68 5.24 4.59
N GLN A 24 5.58 4.47 5.22
CA GLN A 24 6.92 4.97 5.57
C GLN A 24 7.71 5.43 4.35
N LEU A 25 7.64 4.70 3.23
CA LEU A 25 8.33 5.13 2.01
C LEU A 25 7.80 6.47 1.51
N GLN A 26 6.48 6.68 1.54
CA GLN A 26 5.88 7.95 1.15
C GLN A 26 6.31 9.09 2.07
N ASP A 27 6.23 8.88 3.39
CA ASP A 27 6.61 9.88 4.38
C ASP A 27 8.10 10.26 4.29
N LEU A 28 8.98 9.26 4.18
CA LEU A 28 10.42 9.48 4.04
C LEU A 28 10.77 10.19 2.74
N SER A 29 10.12 9.80 1.63
CA SER A 29 10.35 10.45 0.34
C SER A 29 9.87 11.90 0.36
N ASN A 30 8.72 12.18 0.98
CA ASN A 30 8.21 13.55 1.15
C ASN A 30 9.19 14.39 1.99
N ALA A 31 9.59 13.90 3.15
CA ALA A 31 10.55 14.59 4.02
C ALA A 31 11.88 14.87 3.29
N ALA A 32 12.37 13.89 2.51
CA ALA A 32 13.60 14.05 1.76
C ALA A 32 13.49 15.09 0.62
N VAL A 33 12.33 15.18 -0.03
CA VAL A 33 12.05 16.23 -1.03
C VAL A 33 11.97 17.60 -0.36
N GLU A 34 11.27 17.73 0.78
CA GLU A 34 11.18 18.97 1.55
C GLU A 34 12.56 19.47 2.03
N MET A 35 13.44 18.55 2.46
CA MET A 35 14.80 18.90 2.88
C MET A 35 15.68 19.46 1.74
N GLN A 36 15.30 19.22 0.47
CA GLN A 36 16.00 19.77 -0.69
C GLN A 36 15.58 21.22 -1.02
N ASP A 37 14.60 21.77 -0.30
CA ASP A 37 14.09 23.12 -0.49
C ASP A 37 13.73 23.38 -1.99
N GLN A 38 14.22 24.45 -2.58
CA GLN A 38 13.98 24.78 -3.98
C GLN A 38 14.40 23.70 -4.99
N TYR A 39 15.35 22.83 -4.63
CA TYR A 39 15.77 21.72 -5.51
C TYR A 39 14.82 20.54 -5.47
N GLY A 40 13.94 20.46 -4.49
CA GLY A 40 12.94 19.39 -4.36
C GLY A 40 11.91 19.37 -5.50
N ILE A 41 11.72 20.48 -6.20
CA ILE A 41 10.78 20.57 -7.34
C ILE A 41 11.41 20.14 -8.67
N ILE A 42 12.73 19.93 -8.72
CA ILE A 42 13.46 19.60 -9.94
C ILE A 42 13.42 18.08 -10.15
N CYS A 43 12.79 17.64 -11.23
CA CYS A 43 12.71 16.22 -11.60
C CYS A 43 13.72 15.81 -12.69
N ASP A 44 14.50 16.74 -13.22
CA ASP A 44 15.55 16.43 -14.20
C ASP A 44 16.75 15.80 -13.46
N PRO A 45 17.11 14.53 -13.76
CA PRO A 45 18.21 13.84 -13.10
C PRO A 45 19.58 14.51 -13.27
N ALA A 46 19.75 15.33 -14.31
CA ALA A 46 21.01 16.05 -14.54
C ALA A 46 21.15 17.29 -13.65
N LEU A 47 20.06 17.82 -13.14
CA LEU A 47 20.02 19.07 -12.36
C LEU A 47 19.66 18.85 -10.89
N ALA A 48 18.88 17.81 -10.62
CA ALA A 48 18.42 17.53 -9.26
C ALA A 48 19.47 16.82 -8.39
N PRO A 49 19.49 17.09 -7.07
CA PRO A 49 20.29 16.30 -6.14
C PRO A 49 19.97 14.80 -6.26
N LEU A 50 21.01 13.97 -6.12
CA LEU A 50 20.87 12.50 -6.18
C LEU A 50 20.12 11.99 -7.41
N ALA A 51 20.28 12.67 -8.55
CA ALA A 51 19.61 12.33 -9.81
C ALA A 51 18.07 12.21 -9.68
N ALA A 52 17.45 13.09 -8.93
CA ALA A 52 16.00 13.12 -8.66
C ALA A 52 15.43 11.84 -8.01
N ALA A 53 16.25 11.07 -7.30
CA ALA A 53 15.84 9.80 -6.71
C ALA A 53 14.68 9.97 -5.71
N PHE A 54 14.69 11.01 -4.88
CA PHE A 54 13.62 11.24 -3.90
C PHE A 54 12.33 11.76 -4.54
N GLN A 55 12.43 12.60 -5.55
CA GLN A 55 11.28 13.05 -6.34
C GLN A 55 10.60 11.86 -7.05
N SER A 56 11.40 11.01 -7.68
CA SER A 56 10.92 9.78 -8.31
C SER A 56 10.29 8.83 -7.29
N SER A 57 10.93 8.66 -6.13
CA SER A 57 10.41 7.84 -5.03
C SER A 57 9.08 8.38 -4.52
N LEU A 58 8.94 9.68 -4.30
CA LEU A 58 7.71 10.31 -3.85
C LEU A 58 6.55 10.08 -4.84
N LEU A 59 6.79 10.31 -6.13
CA LEU A 59 5.79 10.13 -7.17
C LEU A 59 5.34 8.68 -7.32
N SER A 60 6.27 7.73 -7.19
CA SER A 60 5.97 6.30 -7.31
C SER A 60 5.40 5.68 -6.03
N SER A 61 5.65 6.27 -4.86
CA SER A 61 5.24 5.72 -3.56
C SER A 61 3.72 5.60 -3.41
N ALA A 62 2.96 6.52 -4.00
CA ALA A 62 1.49 6.46 -4.02
C ALA A 62 0.98 5.17 -4.70
N GLY A 63 1.67 4.70 -5.74
CA GLY A 63 1.36 3.45 -6.41
C GLY A 63 1.49 2.22 -5.50
N LEU A 64 2.41 2.24 -4.55
CA LEU A 64 2.59 1.14 -3.60
C LEU A 64 1.43 1.02 -2.60
N ARG A 65 0.69 2.09 -2.36
CA ARG A 65 -0.51 2.06 -1.51
C ARG A 65 -1.72 1.41 -2.20
N ILE A 66 -1.64 1.26 -3.52
CA ILE A 66 -2.69 0.67 -4.36
C ILE A 66 -2.27 -0.72 -4.83
N ALA A 67 -1.05 -0.88 -5.31
CA ALA A 67 -0.51 -2.13 -5.84
C ALA A 67 -0.41 -3.22 -4.77
N GLY A 68 -0.70 -4.45 -5.14
CA GLY A 68 -0.66 -5.60 -4.22
C GLY A 68 -1.74 -5.57 -3.13
N GLY A 69 -2.84 -4.86 -3.38
CA GLY A 69 -3.93 -4.61 -2.46
C GLY A 69 -3.88 -3.20 -1.87
N THR A 70 -5.00 -2.48 -1.94
CA THR A 70 -5.10 -1.14 -1.36
C THR A 70 -4.98 -1.19 0.16
N ASP A 71 -4.64 -0.06 0.78
CA ASP A 71 -4.55 0.05 2.24
C ASP A 71 -5.86 -0.41 2.91
N GLU A 72 -7.03 -0.10 2.31
CA GLU A 72 -8.35 -0.48 2.82
C GLU A 72 -8.56 -2.01 2.77
N ILE A 73 -8.25 -2.64 1.64
CA ILE A 73 -8.34 -4.09 1.49
C ILE A 73 -7.42 -4.80 2.47
N LEU A 74 -6.19 -4.30 2.64
CA LEU A 74 -5.25 -4.88 3.59
C LEU A 74 -5.69 -4.71 5.05
N LYS A 75 -6.30 -3.56 5.39
CA LYS A 75 -6.90 -3.35 6.72
C LYS A 75 -8.05 -4.33 6.98
N ASN A 76 -8.90 -4.60 5.97
CA ASN A 76 -9.95 -5.62 6.10
C ASN A 76 -9.36 -7.01 6.31
N ILE A 77 -8.30 -7.38 5.56
CA ILE A 77 -7.60 -8.65 5.77
C ILE A 77 -7.04 -8.76 7.19
N ILE A 78 -6.44 -7.69 7.72
CA ILE A 78 -5.92 -7.66 9.09
C ILE A 78 -7.07 -7.80 10.09
N ALA A 79 -8.15 -7.03 9.92
CA ALA A 79 -9.30 -7.07 10.81
C ALA A 79 -9.91 -8.48 10.88
N GLU A 80 -10.20 -9.09 9.74
CA GLU A 80 -10.88 -10.37 9.67
C GLU A 80 -9.96 -11.56 10.01
N ARG A 81 -8.74 -11.59 9.44
CA ARG A 81 -7.88 -12.78 9.48
C ARG A 81 -6.79 -12.75 10.52
N VAL A 82 -6.41 -11.58 11.01
CA VAL A 82 -5.40 -11.43 12.07
C VAL A 82 -6.06 -11.17 13.41
N LEU A 83 -7.03 -10.24 13.45
CA LEU A 83 -7.73 -9.86 14.68
C LEU A 83 -9.00 -10.68 14.95
N GLY A 84 -9.48 -11.45 13.97
CA GLY A 84 -10.69 -12.28 14.11
C GLY A 84 -11.98 -11.49 14.23
N LEU A 85 -12.00 -10.23 13.72
CA LEU A 85 -13.20 -9.42 13.71
C LEU A 85 -14.21 -9.96 12.68
N PRO A 86 -15.53 -9.76 12.88
CA PRO A 86 -16.52 -10.17 11.91
C PRO A 86 -16.31 -9.41 10.59
N GLY A 87 -16.42 -10.12 9.47
CA GLY A 87 -16.40 -9.51 8.14
C GLY A 87 -17.66 -8.72 7.85
N ASP A 88 -17.60 -7.88 6.82
CA ASP A 88 -18.76 -7.15 6.33
C ASP A 88 -19.87 -8.08 5.87
N ILE A 89 -21.12 -7.62 6.00
CA ILE A 89 -22.29 -8.30 5.44
C ILE A 89 -22.18 -8.28 3.91
N ARG A 90 -21.91 -9.46 3.34
CA ARG A 90 -21.77 -9.63 1.90
C ARG A 90 -23.07 -10.11 1.29
N VAL A 91 -23.80 -9.19 0.64
CA VAL A 91 -25.05 -9.51 -0.09
C VAL A 91 -24.76 -10.05 -1.49
N ASP A 92 -23.52 -9.97 -1.94
CA ASP A 92 -23.03 -10.38 -3.26
C ASP A 92 -22.44 -11.79 -3.30
N LYS A 93 -22.25 -12.40 -2.14
CA LYS A 93 -21.63 -13.72 -2.04
C LYS A 93 -22.62 -14.79 -2.51
N ASP A 94 -22.18 -15.59 -3.47
CA ASP A 94 -22.94 -16.71 -4.04
C ASP A 94 -24.22 -16.29 -4.80
N VAL A 95 -24.34 -15.00 -5.17
CA VAL A 95 -25.45 -14.44 -5.95
C VAL A 95 -24.96 -14.05 -7.35
N ALA A 96 -25.71 -14.42 -8.38
CA ALA A 96 -25.37 -14.04 -9.75
C ALA A 96 -25.42 -12.51 -9.90
N PHE A 97 -24.49 -11.90 -10.63
CA PHE A 97 -24.39 -10.44 -10.81
C PHE A 97 -25.71 -9.76 -11.18
N LYS A 98 -26.52 -10.40 -12.05
CA LYS A 98 -27.84 -9.90 -12.47
C LYS A 98 -28.91 -9.87 -11.36
N GLU A 99 -28.66 -10.57 -10.27
CA GLU A 99 -29.58 -10.72 -9.13
C GLU A 99 -29.14 -9.87 -7.92
N LEU A 100 -28.00 -9.19 -8.05
CA LEU A 100 -27.51 -8.31 -7.00
C LEU A 100 -28.45 -7.11 -6.81
N PRO A 101 -28.69 -6.68 -5.55
CA PRO A 101 -29.48 -5.48 -5.29
C PRO A 101 -28.76 -4.28 -5.91
N THR A 102 -29.44 -3.63 -6.87
CA THR A 102 -28.98 -2.33 -7.38
C THR A 102 -29.34 -1.30 -6.32
N GLY A 103 -28.32 -0.65 -5.74
CA GLY A 103 -28.53 0.39 -4.73
C GLY A 103 -29.49 1.46 -5.26
N ARG A 104 -30.70 1.46 -4.74
CA ARG A 104 -31.70 2.53 -4.83
C ARG A 104 -32.07 2.93 -3.42
#